data_b2a8d84f11fa32f07f724153405c35c3
#
_entry.id   b2a8d84f11fa32f07f724153405c35c3
#
_cell.length_a   1.000
_cell.length_b   1.000
_cell.length_c   1.000
_cell.angle_alpha   90.00
_cell.angle_beta   90.00
_cell.angle_gamma   90.00
#
_symmetry.space_group_name_H-M   'P 1'
#
loop_
_entity.id
_entity.type
_entity.pdbx_description
1 polymer ?
#
loop_
_entity_poly.entity_id
_entity_poly.type
_entity_poly.pdbx_seq_one_letter_code
_entity_poly.pdbx_strand_id
1 'polypeptide(L)'
;LITGRSSLNSNINETMGPREWVMVVGLSILWGGSFFLIELVIQDLLPLTIVLLRVSIAALALWVAVGMLGLSVPRNIRIWLAFFVMGLLNNVIPFSLIVAGQLYIASGLAAILNATTPIFTIIVAGALLSDERVTKAKLAGAGLGLIGVVVMIGPSALKGIGENVFAQLAILGAALSYAFAFVFGRRFKDTGLSPVTTAAGQVSASTILLLPVVFYFQ
;
A
#
# COMPACT_ATOMS: atom_id res chain seq x y z
N LEU A 1 -47.29 -10.41 14.31
CA LEU A 1 -46.09 -10.96 14.96
C LEU A 1 -44.87 -10.40 14.24
N ILE A 2 -44.23 -9.47 14.89
CA ILE A 2 -43.18 -8.60 14.39
C ILE A 2 -41.85 -9.32 14.60
N THR A 3 -41.21 -9.72 13.54
CA THR A 3 -39.83 -10.20 13.58
C THR A 3 -38.88 -9.03 13.52
N GLY A 4 -38.21 -8.77 14.64
CA GLY A 4 -37.18 -7.75 14.75
C GLY A 4 -35.98 -8.08 13.86
N ARG A 5 -35.73 -7.24 12.86
CA ARG A 5 -34.43 -7.12 12.24
C ARG A 5 -33.49 -6.43 13.24
N SER A 6 -32.61 -7.20 13.86
CA SER A 6 -31.46 -6.63 14.56
C SER A 6 -30.58 -5.98 13.52
N SER A 7 -30.66 -4.66 13.40
CA SER A 7 -29.67 -3.83 12.73
C SER A 7 -28.35 -3.96 13.50
N LEU A 8 -27.42 -4.71 12.97
CA LEU A 8 -26.01 -4.59 13.37
C LEU A 8 -25.54 -3.19 12.94
N ASN A 9 -25.84 -2.21 13.78
CA ASN A 9 -25.16 -0.92 13.73
C ASN A 9 -23.69 -1.20 14.04
N SER A 10 -22.87 -1.33 13.01
CA SER A 10 -21.43 -1.13 13.15
C SER A 10 -21.25 0.34 13.50
N ASN A 11 -21.21 0.67 14.78
CA ASN A 11 -20.81 1.97 15.27
C ASN A 11 -19.37 2.18 14.83
N ILE A 12 -19.17 2.83 13.69
CA ILE A 12 -17.90 3.41 13.32
C ILE A 12 -17.69 4.49 14.38
N ASN A 13 -16.70 4.31 15.24
CA ASN A 13 -16.33 5.35 16.20
C ASN A 13 -15.94 6.60 15.40
N GLU A 14 -16.71 7.65 15.51
CA GLU A 14 -16.46 8.95 14.85
C GLU A 14 -15.25 9.68 15.44
N THR A 15 -14.76 9.22 16.61
CA THR A 15 -13.61 9.80 17.31
C THR A 15 -12.52 8.75 17.50
N MET A 16 -11.28 9.15 17.20
CA MET A 16 -10.10 8.31 17.42
C MET A 16 -9.73 8.28 18.90
N GLY A 17 -9.69 7.08 19.48
CA GLY A 17 -9.20 6.86 20.85
C GLY A 17 -7.66 6.75 20.90
N PRO A 18 -7.08 6.64 22.10
CA PRO A 18 -5.63 6.49 22.26
C PRO A 18 -5.04 5.28 21.55
N ARG A 19 -5.79 4.19 21.45
CA ARG A 19 -5.38 2.96 20.76
C ARG A 19 -5.22 3.19 19.24
N GLU A 20 -6.18 3.86 18.64
CA GLU A 20 -6.14 4.20 17.21
C GLU A 20 -4.97 5.15 16.93
N TRP A 21 -4.71 6.12 17.80
CA TRP A 21 -3.56 7.00 17.71
C TRP A 21 -2.22 6.26 17.79
N VAL A 22 -2.06 5.32 18.73
CA VAL A 22 -0.85 4.48 18.82
C VAL A 22 -0.65 3.67 17.56
N MET A 23 -1.72 3.11 17.00
CA MET A 23 -1.66 2.35 15.73
C MET A 23 -1.25 3.24 14.55
N VAL A 24 -1.80 4.45 14.45
CA VAL A 24 -1.44 5.41 13.38
C VAL A 24 0.01 5.84 13.50
N VAL A 25 0.48 6.18 14.70
CA VAL A 25 1.88 6.56 14.93
C VAL A 25 2.82 5.39 14.60
N GLY A 26 2.51 4.18 15.08
CA GLY A 26 3.27 2.98 14.77
C GLY A 26 3.36 2.70 13.27
N LEU A 27 2.23 2.77 12.55
CA LEU A 27 2.18 2.64 11.10
C LEU A 27 3.01 3.72 10.40
N SER A 28 2.94 4.97 10.87
CA SER A 28 3.69 6.09 10.30
C SER A 28 5.20 5.89 10.43
N ILE A 29 5.67 5.39 11.57
CA ILE A 29 7.08 5.08 11.81
C ILE A 29 7.53 3.93 10.88
N LEU A 30 6.76 2.85 10.80
CA LEU A 30 7.08 1.70 9.95
C LEU A 30 7.09 2.07 8.46
N TRP A 31 6.10 2.85 8.02
CA TRP A 31 5.99 3.22 6.62
C TRP A 31 7.02 4.26 6.22
N GLY A 32 7.16 5.34 6.99
CA GLY A 32 8.16 6.38 6.74
C GLY A 32 9.59 5.85 6.83
N GLY A 33 9.88 5.02 7.84
CA GLY A 33 11.17 4.34 7.99
C GLY A 33 11.52 3.42 6.82
N SER A 34 10.51 2.89 6.11
CA SER A 34 10.73 2.03 4.96
C SER A 34 11.48 2.71 3.81
N PHE A 35 11.21 3.99 3.52
CA PHE A 35 11.93 4.74 2.48
C PHE A 35 13.40 4.93 2.84
N PHE A 36 13.69 5.25 4.09
CA PHE A 36 15.05 5.38 4.61
C PHE A 36 15.80 4.05 4.57
N LEU A 37 15.19 2.96 5.02
CA LEU A 37 15.81 1.63 4.98
C LEU A 37 16.09 1.16 3.54
N ILE A 38 15.22 1.46 2.59
CA ILE A 38 15.47 1.17 1.17
C ILE A 38 16.69 1.95 0.69
N GLU A 39 16.83 3.24 1.03
CA GLU A 39 17.97 4.06 0.64
C GLU A 39 19.32 3.48 1.13
N LEU A 40 19.33 2.88 2.32
CA LEU A 40 20.51 2.19 2.84
C LEU A 40 20.85 0.90 2.09
N VAL A 41 19.82 0.07 1.85
CA VAL A 41 20.02 -1.29 1.32
C VAL A 41 20.21 -1.30 -0.20
N ILE A 42 19.71 -0.30 -0.92
CA ILE A 42 19.79 -0.22 -2.39
C ILE A 42 21.22 -0.02 -2.92
N GLN A 43 22.15 0.32 -2.03
CA GLN A 43 23.56 0.42 -2.35
C GLN A 43 24.24 -0.94 -2.49
N ASP A 44 23.73 -1.96 -1.82
CA ASP A 44 24.32 -3.29 -1.73
C ASP A 44 23.50 -4.38 -2.45
N LEU A 45 22.18 -4.16 -2.62
CA LEU A 45 21.27 -5.14 -3.21
C LEU A 45 20.56 -4.60 -4.44
N LEU A 46 20.32 -5.48 -5.39
CA LEU A 46 19.56 -5.17 -6.60
C LEU A 46 18.08 -4.87 -6.28
N PRO A 47 17.45 -3.94 -6.99
CA PRO A 47 16.10 -3.45 -6.67
C PRO A 47 15.04 -4.52 -6.51
N LEU A 48 14.95 -5.47 -7.44
CA LEU A 48 13.93 -6.53 -7.37
C LEU A 48 14.23 -7.55 -6.27
N THR A 49 15.52 -7.77 -5.94
CA THR A 49 15.93 -8.60 -4.79
C THR A 49 15.42 -7.98 -3.48
N ILE A 50 15.55 -6.66 -3.31
CA ILE A 50 15.02 -5.95 -2.13
C ILE A 50 13.52 -6.18 -2.02
N VAL A 51 12.78 -6.02 -3.13
CA VAL A 51 11.32 -6.22 -3.14
C VAL A 51 10.95 -7.67 -2.84
N LEU A 52 11.65 -8.63 -3.43
CA LEU A 52 11.42 -10.06 -3.19
C LEU A 52 11.65 -10.42 -1.71
N LEU A 53 12.77 -10.02 -1.13
CA LEU A 53 13.07 -10.26 0.28
C LEU A 53 12.01 -9.65 1.19
N ARG A 54 11.61 -8.41 0.92
CA ARG A 54 10.59 -7.71 1.69
C ARG A 54 9.26 -8.46 1.72
N VAL A 55 8.74 -8.89 0.54
CA VAL A 55 7.45 -9.58 0.48
C VAL A 55 7.55 -11.02 1.00
N SER A 56 8.68 -11.70 0.81
CA SER A 56 8.90 -13.07 1.28
C SER A 56 8.99 -13.14 2.80
N ILE A 57 9.75 -12.24 3.43
CA ILE A 57 9.85 -12.16 4.89
C ILE A 57 8.48 -11.81 5.48
N ALA A 58 7.75 -10.85 4.87
CA ALA A 58 6.41 -10.50 5.29
C ALA A 58 5.44 -11.68 5.15
N ALA A 59 5.54 -12.48 4.07
CA ALA A 59 4.72 -13.67 3.88
C ALA A 59 4.97 -14.69 5.00
N LEU A 60 6.22 -15.00 5.30
CA LEU A 60 6.58 -15.91 6.38
C LEU A 60 6.03 -15.45 7.73
N ALA A 61 6.27 -14.18 8.09
CA ALA A 61 5.80 -13.63 9.36
C ALA A 61 4.25 -13.65 9.47
N LEU A 62 3.55 -13.31 8.39
CA LEU A 62 2.09 -13.30 8.38
C LEU A 62 1.50 -14.71 8.42
N TRP A 63 2.12 -15.71 7.77
CA TRP A 63 1.67 -17.09 7.88
C TRP A 63 1.89 -17.69 9.28
N VAL A 64 2.98 -17.31 9.97
CA VAL A 64 3.15 -17.62 11.39
C VAL A 64 2.02 -17.03 12.21
N ALA A 65 1.69 -15.75 11.99
CA ALA A 65 0.57 -15.09 12.68
C ALA A 65 -0.79 -15.76 12.38
N VAL A 66 -1.05 -16.14 11.11
CA VAL A 66 -2.27 -16.88 10.72
C VAL A 66 -2.37 -18.19 11.48
N GLY A 67 -1.26 -18.94 11.59
CA GLY A 67 -1.20 -20.21 12.34
C GLY A 67 -1.42 -20.00 13.84
N MET A 68 -0.72 -19.04 14.45
CA MET A 68 -0.86 -18.75 15.88
C MET A 68 -2.25 -18.27 16.28
N LEU A 69 -2.91 -17.51 15.41
CA LEU A 69 -4.27 -17.00 15.65
C LEU A 69 -5.38 -17.97 15.21
N GLY A 70 -5.03 -19.14 14.66
CA GLY A 70 -5.99 -20.13 14.18
C GLY A 70 -6.93 -19.62 13.07
N LEU A 71 -6.43 -18.70 12.21
CA LEU A 71 -7.24 -18.08 11.18
C LEU A 71 -7.47 -19.00 9.98
N SER A 72 -8.64 -18.88 9.35
CA SER A 72 -9.00 -19.69 8.19
C SER A 72 -8.18 -19.34 6.95
N VAL A 73 -7.69 -20.37 6.26
CA VAL A 73 -7.00 -20.23 4.96
C VAL A 73 -8.00 -20.51 3.84
N PRO A 74 -8.14 -19.62 2.84
CA PRO A 74 -9.08 -19.82 1.76
C PRO A 74 -8.62 -20.96 0.83
N ARG A 75 -9.55 -21.86 0.50
CA ARG A 75 -9.32 -22.96 -0.46
C ARG A 75 -9.82 -22.65 -1.86
N ASN A 76 -10.55 -21.54 -2.01
CA ASN A 76 -11.16 -21.14 -3.28
C ASN A 76 -10.14 -20.52 -4.20
N ILE A 77 -9.95 -21.10 -5.40
CA ILE A 77 -9.02 -20.59 -6.42
C ILE A 77 -9.33 -19.15 -6.84
N ARG A 78 -10.58 -18.72 -6.85
CA ARG A 78 -10.96 -17.34 -7.20
C ARG A 78 -10.40 -16.33 -6.20
N ILE A 79 -10.31 -16.70 -4.92
CA ILE A 79 -9.69 -15.86 -3.88
C ILE A 79 -8.19 -15.77 -4.11
N TRP A 80 -7.52 -16.88 -4.46
CA TRP A 80 -6.10 -16.88 -4.78
C TRP A 80 -5.80 -16.04 -6.02
N LEU A 81 -6.60 -16.14 -7.08
CA LEU A 81 -6.47 -15.24 -8.25
C LEU A 81 -6.63 -13.77 -7.86
N ALA A 82 -7.56 -13.45 -6.96
CA ALA A 82 -7.69 -12.09 -6.44
C ALA A 82 -6.47 -11.66 -5.62
N PHE A 83 -5.83 -12.57 -4.86
CA PHE A 83 -4.56 -12.28 -4.19
C PHE A 83 -3.43 -12.00 -5.18
N PHE A 84 -3.35 -12.71 -6.32
CA PHE A 84 -2.37 -12.42 -7.35
C PHE A 84 -2.55 -11.01 -7.95
N VAL A 85 -3.78 -10.64 -8.29
CA VAL A 85 -4.07 -9.28 -8.79
C VAL A 85 -3.76 -8.23 -7.71
N MET A 86 -4.19 -8.48 -6.47
CA MET A 86 -3.91 -7.58 -5.35
C MET A 86 -2.41 -7.49 -5.06
N GLY A 87 -1.70 -8.61 -5.07
CA GLY A 87 -0.25 -8.67 -4.90
C GLY A 87 0.50 -7.89 -5.97
N LEU A 88 0.04 -8.00 -7.22
CA LEU A 88 0.59 -7.23 -8.34
C LEU A 88 0.39 -5.73 -8.14
N LEU A 89 -0.85 -5.29 -7.89
CA LEU A 89 -1.21 -3.87 -7.78
C LEU A 89 -0.70 -3.20 -6.50
N ASN A 90 -0.64 -3.94 -5.39
CA ASN A 90 -0.32 -3.36 -4.07
C ASN A 90 1.12 -3.58 -3.62
N ASN A 91 1.83 -4.53 -4.22
CA ASN A 91 3.19 -4.87 -3.81
C ASN A 91 4.17 -4.89 -4.99
N VAL A 92 3.97 -5.77 -5.99
CA VAL A 92 4.97 -5.98 -7.05
C VAL A 92 5.23 -4.71 -7.84
N ILE A 93 4.19 -4.12 -8.44
CA ILE A 93 4.32 -2.90 -9.24
C ILE A 93 4.82 -1.74 -8.37
N PRO A 94 4.12 -1.33 -7.27
CA PRO A 94 4.52 -0.13 -6.57
C PRO A 94 5.87 -0.27 -5.87
N PHE A 95 6.19 -1.40 -5.25
CA PHE A 95 7.48 -1.56 -4.58
C PHE A 95 8.64 -1.55 -5.58
N SER A 96 8.49 -2.22 -6.73
CA SER A 96 9.51 -2.21 -7.77
C SER A 96 9.74 -0.79 -8.34
N LEU A 97 8.66 -0.05 -8.58
CA LEU A 97 8.75 1.34 -9.07
C LEU A 97 9.36 2.28 -8.04
N ILE A 98 9.01 2.12 -6.75
CA ILE A 98 9.58 2.93 -5.66
C ILE A 98 11.08 2.64 -5.52
N VAL A 99 11.48 1.37 -5.44
CA VAL A 99 12.89 1.01 -5.26
C VAL A 99 13.71 1.43 -6.50
N ALA A 100 13.19 1.19 -7.72
CA ALA A 100 13.85 1.65 -8.94
C ALA A 100 13.94 3.20 -9.00
N GLY A 101 12.93 3.92 -8.55
CA GLY A 101 12.96 5.38 -8.47
C GLY A 101 13.99 5.88 -7.47
N GLN A 102 14.12 5.23 -6.32
CA GLN A 102 15.09 5.62 -5.28
C GLN A 102 16.58 5.37 -5.67
N LEU A 103 16.84 4.68 -6.79
CA LEU A 103 18.19 4.67 -7.37
C LEU A 103 18.65 6.05 -7.85
N TYR A 104 17.71 6.93 -8.18
CA TYR A 104 18.00 8.20 -8.86
C TYR A 104 17.51 9.44 -8.11
N ILE A 105 16.63 9.28 -7.12
CA ILE A 105 16.09 10.38 -6.30
C ILE A 105 16.15 10.03 -4.82
N ALA A 106 16.37 11.04 -3.98
CA ALA A 106 16.44 10.88 -2.53
C ALA A 106 15.11 10.36 -1.95
N SER A 107 15.21 9.60 -0.85
CA SER A 107 14.06 9.01 -0.14
C SER A 107 13.01 10.04 0.28
N GLY A 108 13.43 11.24 0.67
CA GLY A 108 12.52 12.34 1.01
C GLY A 108 11.63 12.77 -0.16
N LEU A 109 12.20 12.93 -1.37
CA LEU A 109 11.43 13.26 -2.58
C LEU A 109 10.52 12.08 -2.97
N ALA A 110 11.02 10.84 -2.90
CA ALA A 110 10.22 9.66 -3.17
C ALA A 110 9.01 9.56 -2.22
N ALA A 111 9.20 9.84 -0.93
CA ALA A 111 8.13 9.86 0.06
C ALA A 111 7.07 10.95 -0.24
N ILE A 112 7.51 12.18 -0.62
CA ILE A 112 6.58 13.26 -1.03
C ILE A 112 5.76 12.85 -2.25
N LEU A 113 6.42 12.32 -3.29
CA LEU A 113 5.72 11.88 -4.50
C LEU A 113 4.75 10.72 -4.21
N ASN A 114 5.14 9.77 -3.35
CA ASN A 114 4.25 8.69 -2.94
C ASN A 114 3.07 9.17 -2.08
N ALA A 115 3.22 10.28 -1.36
CA ALA A 115 2.14 10.90 -0.59
C ALA A 115 1.03 11.51 -1.47
N THR A 116 1.18 11.52 -2.81
CA THR A 116 0.10 11.82 -3.76
C THR A 116 -0.94 10.68 -3.88
N THR A 117 -0.66 9.50 -3.32
CA THR A 117 -1.56 8.33 -3.36
C THR A 117 -3.02 8.66 -3.01
N PRO A 118 -3.34 9.45 -1.98
CA PRO A 118 -4.74 9.81 -1.68
C PRO A 118 -5.41 10.59 -2.81
N ILE A 119 -4.67 11.43 -3.54
CA ILE A 119 -5.20 12.20 -4.67
C ILE A 119 -5.59 11.24 -5.81
N PHE A 120 -4.68 10.32 -6.19
CA PHE A 120 -4.98 9.29 -7.19
C PHE A 120 -6.13 8.38 -6.74
N THR A 121 -6.18 8.02 -5.44
CA THR A 121 -7.24 7.19 -4.90
C THR A 121 -8.61 7.85 -5.03
N ILE A 122 -8.73 9.17 -4.73
CA ILE A 122 -9.98 9.91 -4.90
C ILE A 122 -10.41 9.92 -6.37
N ILE A 123 -9.48 10.13 -7.29
CA ILE A 123 -9.78 10.18 -8.74
C ILE A 123 -10.20 8.79 -9.24
N VAL A 124 -9.40 7.76 -8.97
CA VAL A 124 -9.66 6.39 -9.43
C VAL A 124 -10.93 5.82 -8.81
N ALA A 125 -11.13 6.02 -7.50
CA ALA A 125 -12.35 5.57 -6.83
C ALA A 125 -13.58 6.30 -7.38
N GLY A 126 -13.51 7.61 -7.58
CA GLY A 126 -14.60 8.39 -8.15
C GLY A 126 -14.94 8.03 -9.60
N ALA A 127 -13.95 7.54 -10.37
CA ALA A 127 -14.16 7.08 -11.75
C ALA A 127 -14.71 5.65 -11.85
N LEU A 128 -14.32 4.76 -10.92
CA LEU A 128 -14.61 3.33 -11.01
C LEU A 128 -15.72 2.85 -10.05
N LEU A 129 -16.02 3.62 -9.01
CA LEU A 129 -16.99 3.24 -7.98
C LEU A 129 -18.19 4.20 -8.00
N SER A 130 -19.38 3.65 -8.15
CA SER A 130 -20.62 4.45 -8.20
C SER A 130 -21.00 5.09 -6.85
N ASP A 131 -20.53 4.53 -5.75
CA ASP A 131 -20.75 5.02 -4.37
C ASP A 131 -19.69 6.04 -3.91
N GLU A 132 -18.62 6.25 -4.68
CA GLU A 132 -17.57 7.22 -4.37
C GLU A 132 -17.66 8.44 -5.31
N ARG A 133 -17.78 9.63 -4.72
CA ARG A 133 -17.80 10.88 -5.49
C ARG A 133 -16.56 11.71 -5.21
N VAL A 134 -15.98 12.23 -6.28
CA VAL A 134 -14.93 13.25 -6.18
C VAL A 134 -15.56 14.55 -5.68
N THR A 135 -15.17 14.98 -4.49
CA THR A 135 -15.66 16.26 -3.92
C THR A 135 -14.51 17.23 -3.72
N LYS A 136 -14.80 18.52 -3.80
CA LYS A 136 -13.81 19.58 -3.54
C LYS A 136 -13.19 19.44 -2.15
N ALA A 137 -13.97 19.03 -1.15
CA ALA A 137 -13.49 18.82 0.21
C ALA A 137 -12.46 17.66 0.30
N LYS A 138 -12.71 16.53 -0.37
CA LYS A 138 -11.76 15.41 -0.43
C LYS A 138 -10.44 15.82 -1.09
N LEU A 139 -10.51 16.52 -2.23
CA LEU A 139 -9.32 17.02 -2.92
C LEU A 139 -8.55 18.07 -2.12
N ALA A 140 -9.25 19.01 -1.49
CA ALA A 140 -8.64 20.00 -0.62
C ALA A 140 -7.95 19.34 0.59
N GLY A 141 -8.60 18.37 1.23
CA GLY A 141 -8.00 17.60 2.33
C GLY A 141 -6.74 16.83 1.91
N ALA A 142 -6.77 16.16 0.76
CA ALA A 142 -5.60 15.45 0.22
C ALA A 142 -4.48 16.43 -0.15
N GLY A 143 -4.80 17.57 -0.73
CA GLY A 143 -3.82 18.63 -1.04
C GLY A 143 -3.19 19.23 0.21
N LEU A 144 -3.98 19.52 1.25
CA LEU A 144 -3.46 19.98 2.55
C LEU A 144 -2.57 18.94 3.20
N GLY A 145 -2.94 17.65 3.14
CA GLY A 145 -2.12 16.56 3.61
C GLY A 145 -0.77 16.49 2.90
N LEU A 146 -0.75 16.65 1.57
CA LEU A 146 0.48 16.68 0.79
C LEU A 146 1.37 17.88 1.17
N ILE A 147 0.78 19.06 1.34
CA ILE A 147 1.53 20.24 1.82
C ILE A 147 2.14 19.95 3.21
N GLY A 148 1.37 19.33 4.11
CA GLY A 148 1.86 18.92 5.42
C GLY A 148 3.07 17.98 5.34
N VAL A 149 3.06 17.01 4.42
CA VAL A 149 4.20 16.11 4.18
C VAL A 149 5.43 16.88 3.67
N VAL A 150 5.26 17.81 2.73
CA VAL A 150 6.35 18.66 2.23
C VAL A 150 6.96 19.51 3.35
N VAL A 151 6.12 20.11 4.20
CA VAL A 151 6.58 20.92 5.33
C VAL A 151 7.33 20.06 6.35
N MET A 152 6.85 18.85 6.64
CA MET A 152 7.45 17.93 7.60
C MET A 152 8.82 17.41 7.15
N ILE A 153 8.96 16.99 5.88
CA ILE A 153 10.22 16.48 5.32
C ILE A 153 11.21 17.65 5.07
N GLY A 154 10.69 18.82 4.80
CA GLY A 154 11.44 20.03 4.47
C GLY A 154 11.41 20.37 2.98
N PRO A 155 11.26 21.66 2.64
CA PRO A 155 11.19 22.11 1.24
C PRO A 155 12.46 21.78 0.43
N SER A 156 13.59 21.56 1.11
CA SER A 156 14.85 21.17 0.46
C SER A 156 14.75 19.83 -0.29
N ALA A 157 13.86 18.93 0.13
CA ALA A 157 13.62 17.67 -0.57
C ALA A 157 13.02 17.87 -1.98
N LEU A 158 12.44 19.02 -2.26
CA LEU A 158 11.90 19.36 -3.57
C LEU A 158 12.97 19.81 -4.59
N LYS A 159 14.21 20.04 -4.17
CA LYS A 159 15.28 20.50 -5.06
C LYS A 159 15.55 19.57 -6.26
N GLY A 160 15.30 18.27 -6.11
CA GLY A 160 15.43 17.30 -7.19
C GLY A 160 14.21 17.18 -8.12
N ILE A 161 13.17 18.01 -7.96
CA ILE A 161 12.02 17.96 -8.88
C ILE A 161 12.44 18.42 -10.27
N GLY A 162 12.13 17.59 -11.28
CA GLY A 162 12.45 17.85 -12.68
C GLY A 162 13.83 17.34 -13.13
N GLU A 163 14.73 16.92 -12.23
CA GLU A 163 16.06 16.42 -12.61
C GLU A 163 15.99 15.00 -13.17
N ASN A 164 15.36 14.05 -12.47
CA ASN A 164 15.19 12.65 -12.88
C ASN A 164 13.72 12.33 -13.12
N VAL A 165 13.13 12.87 -14.19
CA VAL A 165 11.69 12.79 -14.47
C VAL A 165 11.17 11.35 -14.52
N PHE A 166 11.92 10.42 -15.14
CA PHE A 166 11.51 9.02 -15.21
C PHE A 166 11.40 8.37 -13.82
N ALA A 167 12.35 8.66 -12.93
CA ALA A 167 12.29 8.16 -11.54
C ALA A 167 11.09 8.75 -10.78
N GLN A 168 10.79 10.03 -10.98
CA GLN A 168 9.64 10.69 -10.39
C GLN A 168 8.33 10.11 -10.93
N LEU A 169 8.23 9.89 -12.23
CA LEU A 169 7.08 9.23 -12.87
C LEU A 169 6.90 7.79 -12.38
N ALA A 170 7.98 7.06 -12.11
CA ALA A 170 7.91 5.73 -11.51
C ALA A 170 7.23 5.79 -10.12
N ILE A 171 7.63 6.72 -9.24
CA ILE A 171 6.99 6.88 -7.93
C ILE A 171 5.51 7.28 -8.06
N LEU A 172 5.17 8.19 -8.98
CA LEU A 172 3.78 8.55 -9.25
C LEU A 172 2.99 7.37 -9.81
N GLY A 173 3.61 6.55 -10.67
CA GLY A 173 3.05 5.28 -11.15
C GLY A 173 2.78 4.29 -10.01
N ALA A 174 3.68 4.23 -9.01
CA ALA A 174 3.46 3.44 -7.80
C ALA A 174 2.25 3.94 -7.01
N ALA A 175 2.12 5.26 -6.81
CA ALA A 175 0.99 5.89 -6.14
C ALA A 175 -0.34 5.61 -6.88
N LEU A 176 -0.33 5.65 -8.21
CA LEU A 176 -1.48 5.29 -9.04
C LEU A 176 -1.82 3.80 -8.91
N SER A 177 -0.82 2.91 -8.88
CA SER A 177 -1.03 1.46 -8.66
C SER A 177 -1.71 1.20 -7.31
N TYR A 178 -1.29 1.88 -6.25
CA TYR A 178 -1.97 1.81 -4.95
C TYR A 178 -3.44 2.27 -5.02
N ALA A 179 -3.74 3.28 -5.80
CA ALA A 179 -5.12 3.74 -6.00
C ALA A 179 -6.00 2.65 -6.64
N PHE A 180 -5.49 1.94 -7.66
CA PHE A 180 -6.17 0.78 -8.23
C PHE A 180 -6.27 -0.38 -7.25
N ALA A 181 -5.22 -0.64 -6.46
CA ALA A 181 -5.23 -1.66 -5.42
C ALA A 181 -6.32 -1.38 -4.36
N PHE A 182 -6.49 -0.13 -3.96
CA PHE A 182 -7.55 0.29 -3.04
C PHE A 182 -8.94 -0.05 -3.57
N VAL A 183 -9.23 0.31 -4.81
CA VAL A 183 -10.53 0.00 -5.46
C VAL A 183 -10.72 -1.51 -5.59
N PHE A 184 -9.70 -2.22 -6.07
CA PHE A 184 -9.75 -3.66 -6.22
C PHE A 184 -9.91 -4.38 -4.88
N GLY A 185 -9.26 -3.89 -3.83
CA GLY A 185 -9.26 -4.46 -2.48
C GLY A 185 -10.64 -4.51 -1.81
N ARG A 186 -11.58 -3.65 -2.23
CA ARG A 186 -12.95 -3.64 -1.69
C ARG A 186 -13.67 -4.99 -1.82
N ARG A 187 -13.31 -5.78 -2.83
CA ARG A 187 -13.89 -7.13 -3.04
C ARG A 187 -13.57 -8.13 -1.93
N PHE A 188 -12.52 -7.89 -1.14
CA PHE A 188 -12.20 -8.77 -0.02
C PHE A 188 -13.11 -8.56 1.18
N LYS A 189 -13.85 -7.45 1.25
CA LYS A 189 -14.80 -7.16 2.34
C LYS A 189 -15.85 -8.27 2.50
N ASP A 190 -16.31 -8.82 1.38
CA ASP A 190 -17.40 -9.80 1.36
C ASP A 190 -16.91 -11.27 1.42
N THR A 191 -15.60 -11.48 1.53
CA THR A 191 -15.03 -12.84 1.58
C THR A 191 -15.08 -13.51 2.93
N GLY A 192 -15.34 -12.75 4.00
CA GLY A 192 -15.28 -13.22 5.38
C GLY A 192 -13.87 -13.57 5.89
N LEU A 193 -12.83 -13.31 5.10
CA LEU A 193 -11.45 -13.54 5.50
C LEU A 193 -10.97 -12.47 6.48
N SER A 194 -10.08 -12.87 7.39
CA SER A 194 -9.42 -11.91 8.25
C SER A 194 -8.47 -11.01 7.43
N PRO A 195 -8.27 -9.75 7.86
CA PRO A 195 -7.27 -8.86 7.23
C PRO A 195 -5.86 -9.48 7.22
N VAL A 196 -5.49 -10.22 8.26
CA VAL A 196 -4.18 -10.89 8.37
C VAL A 196 -4.04 -11.99 7.30
N THR A 197 -5.07 -12.84 7.12
CA THR A 197 -5.07 -13.86 6.07
C THR A 197 -5.03 -13.23 4.67
N THR A 198 -5.77 -12.14 4.48
CA THR A 198 -5.78 -11.40 3.19
C THR A 198 -4.40 -10.82 2.90
N ALA A 199 -3.75 -10.22 3.90
CA ALA A 199 -2.38 -9.72 3.77
C ALA A 199 -1.38 -10.85 3.48
N ALA A 200 -1.46 -11.98 4.21
CA ALA A 200 -0.61 -13.15 3.98
C ALA A 200 -0.75 -13.68 2.54
N GLY A 201 -1.99 -13.83 2.07
CA GLY A 201 -2.27 -14.29 0.70
C GLY A 201 -1.70 -13.38 -0.37
N GLN A 202 -1.89 -12.06 -0.26
CA GLN A 202 -1.40 -11.11 -1.26
C GLN A 202 0.14 -11.03 -1.29
N VAL A 203 0.83 -11.03 -0.14
CA VAL A 203 2.32 -11.00 -0.16
C VAL A 203 2.92 -12.32 -0.62
N SER A 204 2.25 -13.46 -0.36
CA SER A 204 2.63 -14.77 -0.92
C SER A 204 2.50 -14.78 -2.45
N ALA A 205 1.38 -14.26 -2.98
CA ALA A 205 1.20 -14.11 -4.41
C ALA A 205 2.27 -13.19 -5.01
N SER A 206 2.63 -12.10 -4.34
CA SER A 206 3.72 -11.21 -4.75
C SER A 206 5.07 -11.92 -4.78
N THR A 207 5.37 -12.75 -3.79
CA THR A 207 6.60 -13.55 -3.74
C THR A 207 6.66 -14.50 -4.94
N ILE A 208 5.56 -15.22 -5.22
CA ILE A 208 5.47 -16.15 -6.36
C ILE A 208 5.66 -15.42 -7.69
N LEU A 209 5.10 -14.21 -7.85
CA LEU A 209 5.25 -13.41 -9.07
C LEU A 209 6.69 -12.90 -9.25
N LEU A 210 7.35 -12.50 -8.17
CA LEU A 210 8.69 -11.92 -8.23
C LEU A 210 9.79 -12.96 -8.36
N LEU A 211 9.62 -14.16 -7.80
CA LEU A 211 10.63 -15.22 -7.86
C LEU A 211 11.18 -15.43 -9.28
N PRO A 212 10.37 -15.76 -10.31
CA PRO A 212 10.90 -15.99 -11.66
C PRO A 212 11.52 -14.74 -12.27
N VAL A 213 10.99 -13.55 -11.93
CA VAL A 213 11.51 -12.28 -12.45
C VAL A 213 12.91 -12.00 -11.91
N VAL A 214 13.12 -12.20 -10.60
CA VAL A 214 14.44 -12.02 -9.98
C VAL A 214 15.43 -13.03 -10.52
N PHE A 215 15.06 -14.34 -10.61
CA PHE A 215 15.95 -15.37 -11.12
C PHE A 215 16.35 -15.18 -12.59
N TYR A 216 15.52 -14.52 -13.39
CA TYR A 216 15.81 -14.32 -14.81
C TYR A 216 16.55 -13.00 -15.10
N PHE A 217 16.31 -11.93 -14.33
CA PHE A 217 16.82 -10.58 -14.61
C PHE A 217 17.91 -10.12 -13.64
N GLN A 218 18.12 -10.81 -12.55
CA GLN A 218 19.12 -10.50 -11.50
C GLN A 218 19.85 -11.74 -11.02
#